data_86188c71029f78a09a8cf174cbf27381
#
_entry.id   86188c71029f78a09a8cf174cbf27381
#
_cell.length_a   1.000
_cell.length_b   1.000
_cell.length_c   1.000
_cell.angle_alpha   90.00
_cell.angle_beta   90.00
_cell.angle_gamma   90.00
#
_symmetry.space_group_name_H-M   'P 1'
#
loop_
_entity.id
_entity.type
_entity.pdbx_description
1 polymer ?
#
loop_
_entity_poly.entity_id
_entity_poly.type
_entity_poly.pdbx_seq_one_letter_code
_entity_poly.pdbx_strand_id
1 'polypeptide(L)'
;MTKPKSKIPAEAASADTDAQNLVDRMRSGERRATATVITELERLSPSAPALLKAMQPHLGNALVVGFTGPPGAGKSTLVNSVIAQLRAQDLTIGVIAVDPSSPVSGGAILGDRIRMTAALDDEGVFVRSLASRGYLGGLSPAAVRVIDAFDAAGRDLILLETVGTGQSEIDVAEVADVRVVILAPGLGDDIQAMKSGVLEIADIVVVNKGDRPGAELTLHQLIGALSIRASSAGKVPVQKTTATTGEGVLELVQAIKKIGSDVKAEGAAVRRRRRARYLIARAAADIVAERVRHGGNEGLDTLSDQVLTGDLSPEAAAKKLLEHK
;
A
#
# COMPACT_ATOMS: atom_id res chain seq x y z
N MET A 1 -17.20 -47.83 -9.57
CA MET A 1 -16.28 -46.93 -10.29
C MET A 1 -15.67 -45.97 -9.28
N THR A 2 -14.49 -46.30 -8.80
CA THR A 2 -13.69 -45.53 -7.83
C THR A 2 -12.94 -44.44 -8.56
N LYS A 3 -13.16 -43.16 -8.21
CA LYS A 3 -12.40 -42.00 -8.73
C LYS A 3 -10.94 -42.13 -8.29
N PRO A 4 -9.96 -41.90 -9.19
CA PRO A 4 -8.55 -41.91 -8.83
C PRO A 4 -8.24 -40.74 -7.92
N LYS A 5 -7.69 -41.01 -6.72
CA LYS A 5 -7.05 -40.01 -5.86
C LYS A 5 -5.81 -39.49 -6.59
N SER A 6 -5.78 -38.21 -6.98
CA SER A 6 -4.61 -37.56 -7.53
C SER A 6 -3.49 -37.60 -6.46
N LYS A 7 -2.42 -38.33 -6.74
CA LYS A 7 -1.20 -38.29 -5.93
C LYS A 7 -0.55 -36.93 -6.17
N ILE A 8 -0.53 -36.06 -5.13
CA ILE A 8 0.30 -34.86 -5.10
C ILE A 8 1.75 -35.33 -5.23
N PRO A 9 2.57 -34.76 -6.13
CA PRO A 9 4.00 -35.10 -6.23
C PRO A 9 4.69 -34.87 -4.89
N ALA A 10 5.62 -35.74 -4.49
CA ALA A 10 6.31 -35.68 -3.19
C ALA A 10 7.05 -34.33 -2.96
N GLU A 11 7.54 -33.72 -4.04
CA GLU A 11 8.18 -32.39 -3.99
C GLU A 11 7.20 -31.26 -3.61
N ALA A 12 5.96 -31.30 -4.08
CA ALA A 12 4.94 -30.31 -3.72
C ALA A 12 4.51 -30.45 -2.26
N ALA A 13 4.46 -31.67 -1.72
CA ALA A 13 4.18 -31.93 -0.31
C ALA A 13 5.31 -31.44 0.60
N SER A 14 6.57 -31.55 0.19
CA SER A 14 7.72 -31.01 0.93
C SER A 14 7.69 -29.47 0.95
N ALA A 15 7.44 -28.82 -0.20
CA ALA A 15 7.36 -27.37 -0.30
C ALA A 15 6.24 -26.77 0.56
N ASP A 16 5.07 -27.42 0.63
CA ASP A 16 3.96 -27.00 1.49
C ASP A 16 4.34 -27.13 2.99
N THR A 17 5.07 -28.20 3.38
CA THR A 17 5.54 -28.39 4.76
C THR A 17 6.57 -27.35 5.16
N ASP A 18 7.54 -27.07 4.31
CA ASP A 18 8.58 -26.06 4.56
C ASP A 18 7.99 -24.66 4.67
N ALA A 19 7.02 -24.32 3.80
CA ALA A 19 6.28 -23.07 3.85
C ALA A 19 5.49 -22.94 5.16
N GLN A 20 4.79 -24.00 5.61
CA GLN A 20 4.04 -24.00 6.87
C GLN A 20 4.99 -23.76 8.06
N ASN A 21 6.12 -24.49 8.14
CA ASN A 21 7.11 -24.33 9.18
C ASN A 21 7.66 -22.89 9.24
N LEU A 22 7.92 -22.28 8.08
CA LEU A 22 8.43 -20.92 8.00
C LEU A 22 7.37 -19.89 8.46
N VAL A 23 6.09 -20.10 8.10
CA VAL A 23 4.98 -19.26 8.57
C VAL A 23 4.77 -19.41 10.07
N ASP A 24 4.87 -20.62 10.64
CA ASP A 24 4.72 -20.84 12.07
C ASP A 24 5.84 -20.15 12.88
N ARG A 25 7.08 -20.20 12.40
CA ARG A 25 8.21 -19.45 12.97
C ARG A 25 8.02 -17.94 12.88
N MET A 26 7.51 -17.44 11.75
CA MET A 26 7.16 -16.03 11.59
C MET A 26 6.10 -15.62 12.64
N ARG A 27 5.08 -16.43 12.84
CA ARG A 27 3.99 -16.19 13.80
C ARG A 27 4.44 -16.28 15.27
N SER A 28 5.47 -17.08 15.56
CA SER A 28 6.10 -17.10 16.88
C SER A 28 6.98 -15.88 17.19
N GLY A 29 7.05 -14.91 16.27
CA GLY A 29 7.79 -13.64 16.44
C GLY A 29 9.23 -13.69 15.93
N GLU A 30 9.66 -14.75 15.25
CA GLU A 30 11.02 -14.83 14.73
C GLU A 30 11.22 -13.81 13.60
N ARG A 31 12.01 -12.74 13.86
CA ARG A 31 12.28 -11.66 12.90
C ARG A 31 12.94 -12.15 11.61
N ARG A 32 13.82 -13.17 11.69
CA ARG A 32 14.46 -13.75 10.50
C ARG A 32 13.44 -14.46 9.61
N ALA A 33 12.54 -15.24 10.20
CA ALA A 33 11.46 -15.89 9.45
C ALA A 33 10.55 -14.86 8.75
N THR A 34 10.17 -13.79 9.46
CA THR A 34 9.43 -12.68 8.88
C THR A 34 10.17 -12.06 7.69
N ALA A 35 11.47 -11.77 7.85
CA ALA A 35 12.29 -11.20 6.77
C ALA A 35 12.38 -12.14 5.55
N THR A 36 12.52 -13.45 5.80
CA THR A 36 12.57 -14.47 4.74
C THR A 36 11.25 -14.54 3.98
N VAL A 37 10.11 -14.70 4.68
CA VAL A 37 8.78 -14.72 4.05
C VAL A 37 8.56 -13.49 3.17
N ILE A 38 8.83 -12.29 3.70
CA ILE A 38 8.68 -11.04 2.95
C ILE A 38 9.57 -11.05 1.70
N THR A 39 10.83 -11.49 1.80
CA THR A 39 11.76 -11.50 0.67
C THR A 39 11.31 -12.48 -0.43
N GLU A 40 10.84 -13.66 -0.04
CA GLU A 40 10.31 -14.67 -0.97
C GLU A 40 9.07 -14.16 -1.71
N LEU A 41 8.15 -13.50 -1.00
CA LEU A 41 6.94 -12.91 -1.56
C LEU A 41 7.24 -11.69 -2.46
N GLU A 42 8.21 -10.87 -2.11
CA GLU A 42 8.63 -9.71 -2.91
C GLU A 42 9.27 -10.15 -4.23
N ARG A 43 10.06 -11.22 -4.21
CA ARG A 43 10.75 -11.76 -5.38
C ARG A 43 9.88 -12.65 -6.26
N LEU A 44 8.68 -13.04 -5.77
CA LEU A 44 7.85 -14.06 -6.42
C LEU A 44 8.63 -15.36 -6.66
N SER A 45 9.38 -15.77 -5.63
CA SER A 45 10.15 -17.01 -5.70
C SER A 45 9.26 -18.24 -5.94
N PRO A 46 9.80 -19.37 -6.30
CA PRO A 46 9.05 -20.62 -6.45
C PRO A 46 8.30 -21.06 -5.17
N SER A 47 8.75 -20.63 -3.99
CA SER A 47 8.09 -20.90 -2.71
C SER A 47 6.90 -19.96 -2.42
N ALA A 48 6.76 -18.83 -3.12
CA ALA A 48 5.74 -17.83 -2.84
C ALA A 48 4.30 -18.39 -2.87
N PRO A 49 3.87 -19.25 -3.81
CA PRO A 49 2.52 -19.83 -3.80
C PRO A 49 2.23 -20.66 -2.55
N ALA A 50 3.19 -21.48 -2.08
CA ALA A 50 3.06 -22.29 -0.89
C ALA A 50 2.98 -21.40 0.38
N LEU A 51 3.80 -20.34 0.46
CA LEU A 51 3.75 -19.35 1.53
C LEU A 51 2.42 -18.62 1.57
N LEU A 52 1.92 -18.14 0.42
CA LEU A 52 0.61 -17.49 0.34
C LEU A 52 -0.51 -18.41 0.82
N LYS A 53 -0.46 -19.69 0.46
CA LYS A 53 -1.42 -20.71 0.92
C LYS A 53 -1.33 -20.92 2.43
N ALA A 54 -0.13 -21.07 3.00
CA ALA A 54 0.09 -21.29 4.42
C ALA A 54 -0.35 -20.10 5.28
N MET A 55 -0.23 -18.86 4.77
CA MET A 55 -0.66 -17.65 5.47
C MET A 55 -2.18 -17.44 5.48
N GLN A 56 -2.95 -18.03 4.55
CA GLN A 56 -4.38 -17.76 4.38
C GLN A 56 -5.23 -17.85 5.67
N PRO A 57 -5.03 -18.85 6.55
CA PRO A 57 -5.83 -18.97 7.80
C PRO A 57 -5.58 -17.84 8.80
N HIS A 58 -4.52 -17.05 8.61
CA HIS A 58 -4.05 -16.05 9.57
C HIS A 58 -4.29 -14.61 9.14
N LEU A 59 -4.95 -14.41 7.99
CA LEU A 59 -5.18 -13.10 7.39
C LEU A 59 -6.50 -12.45 7.81
N GLY A 60 -6.52 -11.13 7.82
CA GLY A 60 -7.73 -10.32 8.00
C GLY A 60 -7.85 -9.65 9.37
N ASN A 61 -6.81 -9.70 10.19
CA ASN A 61 -6.79 -9.17 11.56
C ASN A 61 -6.19 -7.76 11.65
N ALA A 62 -5.11 -7.52 10.91
CA ALA A 62 -4.42 -6.23 10.92
C ALA A 62 -5.28 -5.11 10.31
N LEU A 63 -5.12 -3.89 10.85
CA LEU A 63 -5.64 -2.67 10.24
C LEU A 63 -4.55 -2.05 9.36
N VAL A 64 -4.84 -1.81 8.09
CA VAL A 64 -3.90 -1.16 7.15
C VAL A 64 -4.20 0.32 7.05
N VAL A 65 -3.23 1.14 7.45
CA VAL A 65 -3.33 2.60 7.42
C VAL A 65 -2.38 3.15 6.36
N GLY A 66 -2.91 3.80 5.35
CA GLY A 66 -2.13 4.43 4.29
C GLY A 66 -1.88 5.90 4.58
N PHE A 67 -0.62 6.32 4.50
CA PHE A 67 -0.19 7.70 4.63
C PHE A 67 0.30 8.21 3.28
N THR A 68 -0.35 9.26 2.78
CA THR A 68 -0.03 9.87 1.50
C THR A 68 -0.05 11.39 1.59
N GLY A 69 0.41 12.07 0.56
CA GLY A 69 0.49 13.52 0.50
C GLY A 69 1.77 14.00 -0.22
N PRO A 70 1.90 15.30 -0.51
CA PRO A 70 3.00 15.84 -1.30
C PRO A 70 4.37 15.63 -0.65
N PRO A 71 5.46 15.68 -1.44
CA PRO A 71 6.82 15.66 -0.93
C PRO A 71 7.02 16.83 0.05
N GLY A 72 7.77 16.58 1.11
CA GLY A 72 8.05 17.65 2.09
C GLY A 72 6.93 17.92 3.11
N ALA A 73 5.74 17.30 3.02
CA ALA A 73 4.68 17.44 4.02
C ALA A 73 5.03 16.86 5.41
N GLY A 74 6.12 16.08 5.50
CA GLY A 74 6.60 15.50 6.77
C GLY A 74 5.97 14.15 7.07
N LYS A 75 5.59 13.38 6.05
CA LYS A 75 4.96 12.05 6.19
C LYS A 75 5.78 11.12 7.08
N SER A 76 7.03 10.86 6.76
CA SER A 76 7.90 9.94 7.51
C SER A 76 8.08 10.36 8.96
N THR A 77 8.19 11.68 9.23
CA THR A 77 8.27 12.20 10.60
C THR A 77 6.96 11.95 11.36
N LEU A 78 5.82 12.19 10.70
CA LEU A 78 4.51 11.95 11.32
C LEU A 78 4.28 10.45 11.56
N VAL A 79 4.64 9.60 10.60
CA VAL A 79 4.56 8.13 10.75
C VAL A 79 5.38 7.66 11.95
N ASN A 80 6.61 8.19 12.15
CA ASN A 80 7.41 7.89 13.34
C ASN A 80 6.72 8.29 14.64
N SER A 81 6.10 9.47 14.68
CA SER A 81 5.37 9.94 15.88
C SER A 81 4.12 9.09 16.13
N VAL A 82 3.43 8.66 15.07
CA VAL A 82 2.29 7.72 15.16
C VAL A 82 2.77 6.35 15.69
N ILE A 83 3.90 5.83 15.19
CA ILE A 83 4.49 4.58 15.69
C ILE A 83 4.75 4.70 17.21
N ALA A 84 5.40 5.77 17.67
CA ALA A 84 5.68 5.98 19.08
C ALA A 84 4.39 5.96 19.94
N GLN A 85 3.33 6.63 19.49
CA GLN A 85 2.04 6.66 20.18
C GLN A 85 1.33 5.30 20.20
N LEU A 86 1.46 4.51 19.12
CA LEU A 86 0.90 3.16 19.06
C LEU A 86 1.69 2.18 19.93
N ARG A 87 3.05 2.30 19.92
CA ARG A 87 3.92 1.48 20.78
C ARG A 87 3.74 1.76 22.26
N ALA A 88 3.45 3.00 22.64
CA ALA A 88 3.07 3.33 24.00
C ALA A 88 1.77 2.64 24.50
N GLN A 89 1.02 2.02 23.57
CA GLN A 89 -0.17 1.22 23.82
C GLN A 89 0.08 -0.28 23.61
N ASP A 90 1.35 -0.72 23.57
CA ASP A 90 1.80 -2.10 23.35
C ASP A 90 1.37 -2.74 22.02
N LEU A 91 0.90 -1.94 21.04
CA LEU A 91 0.49 -2.44 19.74
C LEU A 91 1.69 -2.79 18.86
N THR A 92 1.62 -3.91 18.16
CA THR A 92 2.64 -4.37 17.23
C THR A 92 2.41 -3.83 15.82
N ILE A 93 3.50 -3.37 15.15
CA ILE A 93 3.39 -2.59 13.93
C ILE A 93 4.27 -3.17 12.81
N GLY A 94 3.68 -3.36 11.63
CA GLY A 94 4.41 -3.51 10.38
C GLY A 94 4.46 -2.18 9.64
N VAL A 95 5.64 -1.76 9.17
CA VAL A 95 5.78 -0.53 8.37
C VAL A 95 6.27 -0.89 6.98
N ILE A 96 5.57 -0.41 5.99
CA ILE A 96 5.94 -0.52 4.57
C ILE A 96 6.23 0.89 4.06
N ALA A 97 7.50 1.19 3.81
CA ALA A 97 7.92 2.42 3.15
C ALA A 97 8.13 2.13 1.66
N VAL A 98 7.35 2.80 0.80
CA VAL A 98 7.50 2.66 -0.65
C VAL A 98 8.35 3.81 -1.15
N ASP A 99 9.59 3.51 -1.52
CA ASP A 99 10.56 4.49 -2.03
C ASP A 99 10.57 4.53 -3.56
N PRO A 100 10.96 5.68 -4.17
CA PRO A 100 11.27 5.70 -5.59
C PRO A 100 12.39 4.70 -5.90
N SER A 101 12.29 4.05 -7.04
CA SER A 101 13.37 3.18 -7.51
C SER A 101 14.59 4.00 -7.87
N SER A 102 15.77 3.57 -7.43
CA SER A 102 17.03 4.09 -7.95
C SER A 102 17.14 3.80 -9.45
N PRO A 103 17.37 4.80 -10.30
CA PRO A 103 17.54 4.55 -11.74
C PRO A 103 18.79 3.71 -12.05
N VAL A 104 19.74 3.60 -11.10
CA VAL A 104 21.00 2.88 -11.28
C VAL A 104 20.91 1.44 -10.78
N SER A 105 20.33 1.22 -9.60
CA SER A 105 20.29 -0.12 -8.98
C SER A 105 18.92 -0.80 -9.07
N GLY A 106 17.86 -0.08 -9.45
CA GLY A 106 16.48 -0.58 -9.40
C GLY A 106 15.96 -0.85 -7.98
N GLY A 107 16.79 -0.65 -6.95
CA GLY A 107 16.42 -0.82 -5.55
C GLY A 107 15.83 0.44 -4.93
N ALA A 108 15.29 0.32 -3.70
CA ALA A 108 14.81 1.46 -2.94
C ALA A 108 15.94 2.44 -2.62
N ILE A 109 15.68 3.74 -2.76
CA ILE A 109 16.61 4.77 -2.34
C ILE A 109 16.50 4.84 -0.81
N LEU A 110 17.58 4.44 -0.10
CA LEU A 110 17.64 4.24 1.36
C LEU A 110 17.33 5.48 2.23
N GLY A 111 16.84 6.59 1.66
CA GLY A 111 16.61 7.85 2.37
C GLY A 111 15.61 7.77 3.52
N ASP A 112 14.55 6.96 3.39
CA ASP A 112 13.50 6.90 4.41
C ASP A 112 13.84 5.92 5.55
N ARG A 113 14.65 4.89 5.29
CA ARG A 113 15.10 3.97 6.34
C ARG A 113 15.94 4.64 7.41
N ILE A 114 16.73 5.66 7.03
CA ILE A 114 17.56 6.45 7.96
C ILE A 114 16.69 7.33 8.88
N ARG A 115 15.49 7.70 8.42
CA ARG A 115 14.56 8.55 9.20
C ARG A 115 13.75 7.79 10.23
N MET A 116 13.71 6.45 10.16
CA MET A 116 12.94 5.57 11.05
C MET A 116 13.84 4.83 12.07
N THR A 117 15.01 5.38 12.43
CA THR A 117 16.00 4.73 13.28
C THR A 117 15.46 4.29 14.64
N ALA A 118 14.63 5.08 15.28
CA ALA A 118 14.03 4.73 16.58
C ALA A 118 13.07 3.53 16.50
N ALA A 119 12.45 3.29 15.35
CA ALA A 119 11.55 2.17 15.12
C ALA A 119 12.29 0.86 14.79
N LEU A 120 13.58 0.93 14.41
CA LEU A 120 14.35 -0.25 14.01
C LEU A 120 14.79 -1.11 15.20
N ASP A 121 14.95 -0.50 16.36
CA ASP A 121 15.42 -1.18 17.60
C ASP A 121 14.25 -1.70 18.45
N ASP A 122 13.00 -1.35 18.13
CA ASP A 122 11.81 -1.84 18.83
C ASP A 122 11.37 -3.20 18.28
N GLU A 123 11.33 -4.22 19.14
CA GLU A 123 10.90 -5.58 18.78
C GLU A 123 9.43 -5.63 18.29
N GLY A 124 8.59 -4.72 18.77
CA GLY A 124 7.19 -4.59 18.36
C GLY A 124 7.01 -3.95 16.97
N VAL A 125 8.10 -3.43 16.35
CA VAL A 125 8.07 -2.78 15.05
C VAL A 125 8.91 -3.56 14.03
N PHE A 126 8.34 -3.77 12.84
CA PHE A 126 9.08 -4.33 11.71
C PHE A 126 8.96 -3.38 10.51
N VAL A 127 10.08 -2.88 10.01
CA VAL A 127 10.11 -1.96 8.86
C VAL A 127 10.63 -2.66 7.61
N ARG A 128 9.91 -2.52 6.51
CA ARG A 128 10.33 -2.96 5.18
C ARG A 128 10.24 -1.81 4.18
N SER A 129 11.37 -1.48 3.56
CA SER A 129 11.39 -0.55 2.42
C SER A 129 11.23 -1.35 1.12
N LEU A 130 10.35 -0.88 0.25
CA LEU A 130 10.08 -1.45 -1.07
C LEU A 130 10.39 -0.42 -2.14
N ALA A 131 11.05 -0.84 -3.21
CA ALA A 131 11.22 -0.01 -4.40
C ALA A 131 9.94 -0.01 -5.24
N SER A 132 9.60 1.13 -5.84
CA SER A 132 8.45 1.24 -6.76
C SER A 132 8.64 0.47 -8.07
N ARG A 133 9.89 0.05 -8.40
CA ARG A 133 10.30 -0.81 -9.54
C ARG A 133 9.72 -0.39 -10.89
N GLY A 134 9.72 0.92 -11.18
CA GLY A 134 9.26 1.41 -12.48
C GLY A 134 7.73 1.39 -12.65
N TYR A 135 6.98 0.99 -11.65
CA TYR A 135 5.56 1.32 -11.60
C TYR A 135 5.47 2.84 -11.45
N LEU A 136 5.14 3.53 -12.54
CA LEU A 136 5.02 4.99 -12.60
C LEU A 136 4.01 5.46 -11.54
N GLY A 137 4.53 5.73 -10.35
CA GLY A 137 3.78 6.29 -9.23
C GLY A 137 2.87 5.33 -8.45
N GLY A 138 2.80 4.03 -8.80
CA GLY A 138 1.86 3.07 -8.19
C GLY A 138 2.45 2.19 -7.08
N LEU A 139 1.56 1.59 -6.30
CA LEU A 139 1.91 0.57 -5.32
C LEU A 139 2.22 -0.75 -6.03
N SER A 140 3.42 -1.30 -5.82
CA SER A 140 3.76 -2.58 -6.43
C SER A 140 2.90 -3.73 -5.85
N PRO A 141 2.57 -4.78 -6.64
CA PRO A 141 1.91 -5.97 -6.11
C PRO A 141 2.67 -6.61 -4.93
N ALA A 142 3.99 -6.40 -4.86
CA ALA A 142 4.80 -6.84 -3.73
C ALA A 142 4.37 -6.19 -2.41
N ALA A 143 3.98 -4.92 -2.41
CA ALA A 143 3.52 -4.24 -1.20
C ALA A 143 2.27 -4.91 -0.60
N VAL A 144 1.31 -5.32 -1.43
CA VAL A 144 0.11 -6.04 -0.97
C VAL A 144 0.46 -7.39 -0.35
N ARG A 145 1.43 -8.12 -0.93
CA ARG A 145 1.90 -9.39 -0.36
C ARG A 145 2.65 -9.20 0.95
N VAL A 146 3.37 -8.10 1.09
CA VAL A 146 4.04 -7.74 2.36
C VAL A 146 2.99 -7.36 3.42
N ILE A 147 1.88 -6.72 3.05
CA ILE A 147 0.74 -6.51 3.95
C ILE A 147 0.23 -7.86 4.45
N ASP A 148 0.00 -8.83 3.57
CA ASP A 148 -0.45 -10.16 3.96
C ASP A 148 0.57 -10.86 4.89
N ALA A 149 1.88 -10.70 4.64
CA ALA A 149 2.91 -11.27 5.51
C ALA A 149 2.87 -10.65 6.92
N PHE A 150 2.71 -9.33 7.04
CA PHE A 150 2.58 -8.68 8.35
C PHE A 150 1.29 -9.04 9.07
N ASP A 151 0.17 -9.15 8.34
CA ASP A 151 -1.11 -9.58 8.91
C ASP A 151 -1.00 -11.02 9.45
N ALA A 152 -0.43 -11.94 8.65
CA ALA A 152 -0.19 -13.33 9.07
C ALA A 152 0.81 -13.43 10.24
N ALA A 153 1.79 -12.53 10.32
CA ALA A 153 2.73 -12.43 11.45
C ALA A 153 2.08 -11.90 12.74
N GLY A 154 0.78 -11.55 12.70
CA GLY A 154 0.03 -11.08 13.86
C GLY A 154 0.28 -9.62 14.23
N ARG A 155 0.66 -8.75 13.28
CA ARG A 155 0.77 -7.31 13.53
C ARG A 155 -0.62 -6.71 13.72
N ASP A 156 -0.78 -5.83 14.72
CA ASP A 156 -2.05 -5.15 14.99
C ASP A 156 -2.39 -4.11 13.95
N LEU A 157 -1.35 -3.35 13.53
CA LEU A 157 -1.44 -2.33 12.48
C LEU A 157 -0.34 -2.51 11.44
N ILE A 158 -0.67 -2.12 10.20
CA ILE A 158 0.28 -2.04 9.10
C ILE A 158 0.23 -0.61 8.56
N LEU A 159 1.32 0.13 8.70
CA LEU A 159 1.44 1.49 8.22
C LEU A 159 2.10 1.45 6.83
N LEU A 160 1.41 2.00 5.84
CA LEU A 160 1.87 2.07 4.47
C LEU A 160 2.18 3.53 4.13
N GLU A 161 3.45 3.86 3.97
CA GLU A 161 3.90 5.19 3.57
C GLU A 161 4.31 5.21 2.10
N THR A 162 3.85 6.22 1.35
CA THR A 162 4.21 6.43 -0.04
C THR A 162 4.96 7.75 -0.24
N VAL A 163 5.72 7.82 -1.34
CA VAL A 163 6.65 8.94 -1.60
C VAL A 163 5.98 10.25 -2.01
N GLY A 164 4.69 10.25 -2.35
CA GLY A 164 3.97 11.45 -2.74
C GLY A 164 4.33 11.95 -4.16
N THR A 165 4.50 11.06 -5.12
CA THR A 165 4.81 11.41 -6.53
C THR A 165 3.57 11.48 -7.43
N GLY A 166 2.38 11.67 -6.87
CA GLY A 166 1.16 12.01 -7.59
C GLY A 166 0.26 10.83 -8.01
N GLN A 167 0.79 9.67 -8.39
CA GLN A 167 -0.03 8.50 -8.80
C GLN A 167 -0.12 7.39 -7.76
N SER A 168 0.84 7.31 -6.84
CA SER A 168 0.84 6.35 -5.72
C SER A 168 -0.29 6.58 -4.71
N GLU A 169 -0.90 7.75 -4.74
CA GLU A 169 -1.95 8.18 -3.82
C GLU A 169 -3.25 7.42 -4.06
N ILE A 170 -3.60 7.17 -5.34
CA ILE A 170 -4.81 6.41 -5.72
C ILE A 170 -4.65 4.94 -5.32
N ASP A 171 -3.48 4.35 -5.55
CA ASP A 171 -3.24 2.94 -5.22
C ASP A 171 -3.29 2.66 -3.70
N VAL A 172 -2.86 3.63 -2.88
CA VAL A 172 -3.05 3.55 -1.42
C VAL A 172 -4.52 3.45 -1.06
N ALA A 173 -5.39 4.20 -1.76
CA ALA A 173 -6.83 4.16 -1.52
C ALA A 173 -7.45 2.78 -1.79
N GLU A 174 -6.92 2.06 -2.77
CA GLU A 174 -7.40 0.71 -3.12
C GLU A 174 -6.98 -0.36 -2.11
N VAL A 175 -5.87 -0.13 -1.39
CA VAL A 175 -5.24 -1.15 -0.55
C VAL A 175 -5.42 -0.89 0.95
N ALA A 176 -5.38 0.39 1.38
CA ALA A 176 -5.50 0.78 2.78
C ALA A 176 -6.95 0.68 3.30
N ASP A 177 -7.08 0.36 4.57
CA ASP A 177 -8.36 0.34 5.29
C ASP A 177 -8.73 1.76 5.79
N VAL A 178 -7.72 2.54 6.20
CA VAL A 178 -7.85 3.94 6.60
C VAL A 178 -6.82 4.77 5.81
N ARG A 179 -7.26 5.88 5.21
CA ARG A 179 -6.45 6.72 4.34
C ARG A 179 -6.24 8.08 4.99
N VAL A 180 -4.98 8.37 5.34
CA VAL A 180 -4.54 9.62 5.93
C VAL A 180 -3.83 10.46 4.88
N VAL A 181 -4.41 11.58 4.49
CA VAL A 181 -3.80 12.54 3.57
C VAL A 181 -3.12 13.64 4.37
N ILE A 182 -1.81 13.83 4.18
CA ILE A 182 -0.99 14.76 4.94
C ILE A 182 -0.61 15.94 4.03
N LEU A 183 -0.93 17.13 4.49
CA LEU A 183 -0.57 18.39 3.87
C LEU A 183 0.29 19.21 4.85
N ALA A 184 0.94 20.26 4.38
CA ALA A 184 1.69 21.18 5.22
C ALA A 184 1.62 22.60 4.66
N PRO A 185 1.56 23.64 5.50
CA PRO A 185 1.41 25.02 5.06
C PRO A 185 2.61 25.50 4.23
N GLY A 186 2.34 26.30 3.19
CA GLY A 186 3.35 27.00 2.40
C GLY A 186 4.08 26.17 1.34
N LEU A 187 3.60 24.95 1.03
CA LEU A 187 4.18 24.14 -0.05
C LEU A 187 3.66 24.54 -1.44
N GLY A 188 2.70 25.47 -1.55
CA GLY A 188 2.02 25.79 -2.83
C GLY A 188 1.15 24.64 -3.36
N ASP A 189 1.40 23.44 -2.86
CA ASP A 189 0.71 22.20 -3.22
C ASP A 189 -0.66 22.06 -2.52
N ASP A 190 -0.99 22.90 -1.53
CA ASP A 190 -2.26 22.87 -0.82
C ASP A 190 -3.42 23.08 -1.80
N ILE A 191 -3.26 24.03 -2.75
CA ILE A 191 -4.24 24.30 -3.81
C ILE A 191 -4.17 23.20 -4.89
N GLN A 192 -3.01 22.64 -5.16
CA GLN A 192 -2.86 21.53 -6.11
C GLN A 192 -3.43 20.23 -5.53
N ALA A 193 -3.25 19.96 -4.25
CA ALA A 193 -3.87 18.81 -3.58
C ALA A 193 -5.41 18.91 -3.61
N MET A 194 -5.98 20.11 -3.48
CA MET A 194 -7.41 20.34 -3.67
C MET A 194 -7.89 20.03 -5.09
N LYS A 195 -7.01 20.18 -6.09
CA LYS A 195 -7.31 19.93 -7.52
C LYS A 195 -6.99 18.50 -7.95
N SER A 196 -6.09 17.80 -7.26
CA SER A 196 -5.57 16.48 -7.66
C SER A 196 -6.48 15.29 -7.35
N GLY A 197 -7.64 15.51 -6.72
CA GLY A 197 -8.53 14.43 -6.31
C GLY A 197 -8.08 13.64 -5.07
N VAL A 198 -6.87 13.91 -4.53
CA VAL A 198 -6.33 13.21 -3.35
C VAL A 198 -7.21 13.36 -2.12
N LEU A 199 -7.86 14.52 -1.97
CA LEU A 199 -8.82 14.74 -0.88
C LEU A 199 -10.10 13.91 -1.01
N GLU A 200 -10.39 13.37 -2.20
CA GLU A 200 -11.59 12.55 -2.42
C GLU A 200 -11.45 11.16 -1.82
N ILE A 201 -10.22 10.68 -1.71
CA ILE A 201 -9.92 9.37 -1.17
C ILE A 201 -9.64 9.40 0.34
N ALA A 202 -9.55 10.59 0.97
CA ALA A 202 -9.15 10.74 2.37
C ALA A 202 -10.26 10.31 3.33
N ASP A 203 -9.91 9.48 4.31
CA ASP A 203 -10.73 9.26 5.51
C ASP A 203 -10.37 10.26 6.63
N ILE A 204 -9.10 10.72 6.64
CA ILE A 204 -8.59 11.75 7.56
C ILE A 204 -7.68 12.67 6.75
N VAL A 205 -7.81 13.98 6.95
CA VAL A 205 -6.88 14.97 6.41
C VAL A 205 -6.08 15.58 7.58
N VAL A 206 -4.77 15.66 7.39
CA VAL A 206 -3.85 16.19 8.40
C VAL A 206 -3.11 17.41 7.86
N VAL A 207 -3.17 18.52 8.55
CA VAL A 207 -2.28 19.66 8.36
C VAL A 207 -1.09 19.49 9.31
N ASN A 208 -0.01 18.94 8.80
CA ASN A 208 1.23 18.75 9.56
C ASN A 208 2.06 20.04 9.56
N LYS A 209 3.11 20.10 10.40
CA LYS A 209 3.90 21.31 10.66
C LYS A 209 3.02 22.46 11.18
N GLY A 210 2.16 22.13 12.14
CA GLY A 210 1.21 23.03 12.74
C GLY A 210 1.84 24.22 13.46
N ASP A 211 3.14 24.15 13.75
CA ASP A 211 4.01 25.19 14.28
C ASP A 211 4.36 26.28 13.26
N ARG A 212 4.13 26.04 11.97
CA ARG A 212 4.48 27.01 10.92
C ARG A 212 3.39 28.07 10.73
N PRO A 213 3.81 29.31 10.36
CA PRO A 213 2.86 30.33 9.92
C PRO A 213 1.99 29.82 8.76
N GLY A 214 0.68 30.10 8.82
CA GLY A 214 -0.28 29.68 7.80
C GLY A 214 -0.96 28.33 8.08
N ALA A 215 -0.55 27.56 9.09
CA ALA A 215 -1.18 26.28 9.43
C ALA A 215 -2.68 26.41 9.74
N GLU A 216 -3.07 27.42 10.51
CA GLU A 216 -4.48 27.69 10.80
C GLU A 216 -5.28 28.08 9.55
N LEU A 217 -4.68 28.87 8.67
CA LEU A 217 -5.33 29.26 7.41
C LEU A 217 -5.56 28.02 6.52
N THR A 218 -4.54 27.18 6.34
CA THR A 218 -4.64 25.92 5.60
C THR A 218 -5.71 25.01 6.20
N LEU A 219 -5.75 24.87 7.54
CA LEU A 219 -6.76 24.09 8.25
C LEU A 219 -8.18 24.57 7.91
N HIS A 220 -8.44 25.88 8.03
CA HIS A 220 -9.76 26.46 7.74
C HIS A 220 -10.16 26.32 6.27
N GLN A 221 -9.22 26.48 5.33
CA GLN A 221 -9.46 26.29 3.91
C GLN A 221 -9.86 24.86 3.59
N LEU A 222 -9.18 23.87 4.18
CA LEU A 222 -9.49 22.45 3.99
C LEU A 222 -10.85 22.07 4.60
N ILE A 223 -11.15 22.56 5.81
CA ILE A 223 -12.46 22.36 6.42
C ILE A 223 -13.57 22.96 5.53
N GLY A 224 -13.37 24.16 5.00
CA GLY A 224 -14.29 24.79 4.06
C GLY A 224 -14.49 23.99 2.78
N ALA A 225 -13.40 23.55 2.14
CA ALA A 225 -13.45 22.79 0.90
C ALA A 225 -14.14 21.41 1.08
N LEU A 226 -13.84 20.72 2.18
CA LEU A 226 -14.45 19.41 2.47
C LEU A 226 -15.91 19.53 2.92
N SER A 227 -16.31 20.64 3.59
CA SER A 227 -17.70 20.85 3.99
C SER A 227 -18.64 21.08 2.80
N ILE A 228 -18.16 21.67 1.71
CA ILE A 228 -18.92 21.83 0.45
C ILE A 228 -19.18 20.46 -0.20
N ARG A 229 -18.27 19.51 -0.04
CA ARG A 229 -18.37 18.14 -0.59
C ARG A 229 -19.20 17.18 0.29
N ALA A 230 -19.38 17.50 1.56
CA ALA A 230 -19.95 16.60 2.57
C ALA A 230 -21.44 16.29 2.42
N SER A 231 -22.07 16.55 1.28
CA SER A 231 -23.52 16.34 1.08
C SER A 231 -23.95 14.86 1.03
N SER A 232 -23.02 13.88 0.94
CA SER A 232 -23.39 12.46 0.84
C SER A 232 -22.51 11.43 1.57
N ALA A 233 -21.29 11.77 2.03
CA ALA A 233 -20.32 10.78 2.50
C ALA A 233 -19.84 10.96 3.96
N GLY A 234 -20.48 11.83 4.75
CA GLY A 234 -20.02 12.13 6.10
C GLY A 234 -18.89 13.18 6.14
N LYS A 235 -18.63 13.74 7.34
CA LYS A 235 -17.56 14.74 7.52
C LYS A 235 -16.22 14.04 7.64
N VAL A 236 -15.31 14.28 6.69
CA VAL A 236 -13.89 13.89 6.80
C VAL A 236 -13.24 14.76 7.89
N PRO A 237 -12.68 14.19 8.98
CA PRO A 237 -11.99 14.97 10.00
C PRO A 237 -10.73 15.62 9.43
N VAL A 238 -10.55 16.90 9.74
CA VAL A 238 -9.33 17.66 9.44
C VAL A 238 -8.64 17.96 10.76
N GLN A 239 -7.37 17.55 10.89
CA GLN A 239 -6.61 17.68 12.12
C GLN A 239 -5.29 18.41 11.90
N LYS A 240 -4.86 19.18 12.89
CA LYS A 240 -3.55 19.82 12.88
C LYS A 240 -2.58 18.97 13.70
N THR A 241 -1.37 18.78 13.20
CA THR A 241 -0.30 18.06 13.91
C THR A 241 1.03 18.80 13.79
N THR A 242 1.87 18.66 14.80
CA THR A 242 3.28 19.02 14.75
C THR A 242 4.08 17.76 15.05
N ALA A 243 4.45 17.03 13.97
CA ALA A 243 5.05 15.70 14.09
C ALA A 243 6.35 15.68 14.93
N THR A 244 7.11 16.78 14.96
CA THR A 244 8.37 16.88 15.70
C THR A 244 8.18 17.00 17.21
N THR A 245 7.07 17.57 17.67
CA THR A 245 6.74 17.72 19.09
C THR A 245 5.73 16.69 19.59
N GLY A 246 5.06 16.00 18.67
CA GLY A 246 3.98 15.05 18.98
C GLY A 246 2.61 15.72 19.21
N GLU A 247 2.49 17.04 19.06
CA GLU A 247 1.22 17.76 19.21
C GLU A 247 0.21 17.28 18.16
N GLY A 248 -1.03 16.95 18.56
CA GLY A 248 -2.11 16.46 17.70
C GLY A 248 -1.96 15.02 17.22
N VAL A 249 -0.86 14.32 17.57
CA VAL A 249 -0.61 12.94 17.09
C VAL A 249 -1.47 11.92 17.84
N LEU A 250 -1.73 12.15 19.13
CA LEU A 250 -2.61 11.27 19.91
C LEU A 250 -4.04 11.29 19.35
N GLU A 251 -4.55 12.47 19.03
CA GLU A 251 -5.87 12.69 18.44
C GLU A 251 -5.96 12.02 17.06
N LEU A 252 -4.88 12.09 16.25
CA LEU A 252 -4.79 11.38 14.97
C LEU A 252 -4.87 9.86 15.18
N VAL A 253 -4.14 9.31 16.13
CA VAL A 253 -4.19 7.88 16.46
C VAL A 253 -5.58 7.45 16.89
N GLN A 254 -6.26 8.26 17.71
CA GLN A 254 -7.64 8.00 18.13
C GLN A 254 -8.62 8.01 16.94
N ALA A 255 -8.48 8.98 16.03
CA ALA A 255 -9.29 9.04 14.81
C ALA A 255 -9.05 7.82 13.90
N ILE A 256 -7.79 7.42 13.69
CA ILE A 256 -7.43 6.21 12.95
C ILE A 256 -8.08 4.97 13.58
N LYS A 257 -7.99 4.80 14.89
CA LYS A 257 -8.58 3.64 15.59
C LYS A 257 -10.09 3.63 15.50
N LYS A 258 -10.74 4.80 15.61
CA LYS A 258 -12.20 4.92 15.50
C LYS A 258 -12.68 4.50 14.10
N ILE A 259 -12.14 5.11 13.05
CA ILE A 259 -12.50 4.76 11.67
C ILE A 259 -12.13 3.31 11.37
N GLY A 260 -10.96 2.86 11.83
CA GLY A 260 -10.51 1.48 11.68
C GLY A 260 -11.44 0.45 12.34
N SER A 261 -12.07 0.80 13.46
CA SER A 261 -13.08 -0.03 14.11
C SER A 261 -14.31 -0.20 13.22
N ASP A 262 -14.79 0.90 12.62
CA ASP A 262 -15.95 0.88 11.72
C ASP A 262 -15.66 0.04 10.48
N VAL A 263 -14.45 0.21 9.88
CA VAL A 263 -14.01 -0.59 8.72
C VAL A 263 -13.82 -2.08 9.08
N LYS A 264 -13.31 -2.37 10.27
CA LYS A 264 -13.20 -3.78 10.73
C LYS A 264 -14.57 -4.43 10.89
N ALA A 265 -15.60 -3.67 11.26
CA ALA A 265 -16.98 -4.16 11.37
C ALA A 265 -17.58 -4.60 10.02
N GLU A 266 -17.08 -4.07 8.88
CA GLU A 266 -17.46 -4.54 7.54
C GLU A 266 -17.02 -5.99 7.26
N GLY A 267 -16.07 -6.50 8.01
CA GLY A 267 -15.55 -7.85 7.96
C GLY A 267 -14.28 -8.02 7.13
N ALA A 268 -13.43 -8.94 7.59
CA ALA A 268 -12.13 -9.22 6.97
C ALA A 268 -12.25 -9.64 5.48
N ALA A 269 -13.30 -10.39 5.13
CA ALA A 269 -13.49 -10.87 3.77
C ALA A 269 -13.71 -9.74 2.76
N VAL A 270 -14.42 -8.66 3.14
CA VAL A 270 -14.68 -7.50 2.28
C VAL A 270 -13.37 -6.77 2.00
N ARG A 271 -12.59 -6.46 3.05
CA ARG A 271 -11.30 -5.78 2.95
C ARG A 271 -10.30 -6.56 2.10
N ARG A 272 -10.17 -7.87 2.34
CA ARG A 272 -9.29 -8.75 1.57
C ARG A 272 -9.73 -8.88 0.10
N ARG A 273 -11.03 -8.92 -0.18
CA ARG A 273 -11.55 -8.98 -1.55
C ARG A 273 -11.21 -7.70 -2.33
N ARG A 274 -11.24 -6.52 -1.69
CA ARG A 274 -10.80 -5.26 -2.30
C ARG A 274 -9.33 -5.34 -2.73
N ARG A 275 -8.42 -5.78 -1.84
CA ARG A 275 -7.00 -5.97 -2.15
C ARG A 275 -6.77 -7.03 -3.24
N ALA A 276 -7.51 -8.13 -3.21
CA ALA A 276 -7.43 -9.16 -4.24
C ALA A 276 -7.83 -8.63 -5.63
N ARG A 277 -8.90 -7.81 -5.71
CA ARG A 277 -9.30 -7.14 -6.96
C ARG A 277 -8.20 -6.24 -7.51
N TYR A 278 -7.56 -5.45 -6.64
CA TYR A 278 -6.42 -4.64 -7.02
C TYR A 278 -5.28 -5.49 -7.62
N LEU A 279 -4.89 -6.59 -6.95
CA LEU A 279 -3.86 -7.50 -7.44
C LEU A 279 -4.22 -8.11 -8.79
N ILE A 280 -5.47 -8.54 -8.97
CA ILE A 280 -5.94 -9.10 -10.25
C ILE A 280 -5.88 -8.06 -11.36
N ALA A 281 -6.36 -6.83 -11.10
CA ALA A 281 -6.33 -5.75 -12.08
C ALA A 281 -4.90 -5.39 -12.50
N ARG A 282 -3.97 -5.31 -11.53
CA ARG A 282 -2.54 -5.07 -11.82
C ARG A 282 -1.92 -6.19 -12.60
N ALA A 283 -2.11 -7.44 -12.18
CA ALA A 283 -1.58 -8.60 -12.89
C ALA A 283 -2.09 -8.68 -14.34
N ALA A 284 -3.37 -8.38 -14.55
CA ALA A 284 -3.95 -8.34 -15.89
C ALA A 284 -3.31 -7.23 -16.75
N ALA A 285 -3.13 -6.03 -16.18
CA ALA A 285 -2.47 -4.92 -16.87
C ALA A 285 -1.02 -5.25 -17.24
N ASP A 286 -0.27 -5.87 -16.31
CA ASP A 286 1.13 -6.26 -16.54
C ASP A 286 1.24 -7.32 -17.64
N ILE A 287 0.38 -8.36 -17.63
CA ILE A 287 0.32 -9.41 -18.65
C ILE A 287 0.05 -8.79 -20.03
N VAL A 288 -0.90 -7.87 -20.11
CA VAL A 288 -1.24 -7.20 -21.38
C VAL A 288 -0.08 -6.31 -21.85
N ALA A 289 0.51 -5.53 -20.96
CA ALA A 289 1.64 -4.66 -21.28
C ALA A 289 2.87 -5.46 -21.73
N GLU A 290 3.14 -6.60 -21.10
CA GLU A 290 4.24 -7.52 -21.49
C GLU A 290 3.99 -8.11 -22.88
N ARG A 291 2.76 -8.55 -23.14
CA ARG A 291 2.36 -9.07 -24.45
C ARG A 291 2.53 -8.05 -25.57
N VAL A 292 2.20 -6.77 -25.30
CA VAL A 292 2.37 -5.68 -26.26
C VAL A 292 3.85 -5.35 -26.49
N ARG A 293 4.68 -5.37 -25.45
CA ARG A 293 6.11 -5.00 -25.54
C ARG A 293 6.97 -6.08 -26.19
N HIS A 294 6.69 -7.34 -25.94
CA HIS A 294 7.54 -8.47 -26.32
C HIS A 294 6.89 -9.46 -27.28
N GLY A 295 5.61 -9.27 -27.58
CA GLY A 295 4.89 -10.10 -28.55
C GLY A 295 5.26 -9.72 -29.98
N GLY A 296 6.22 -10.41 -30.56
CA GLY A 296 6.48 -10.38 -32.02
C GLY A 296 5.35 -11.06 -32.79
N ASN A 297 4.15 -10.52 -32.71
CA ASN A 297 2.96 -11.04 -33.38
C ASN A 297 2.67 -10.18 -34.61
N GLU A 298 2.61 -10.79 -35.80
CA GLU A 298 2.12 -10.17 -37.04
C GLU A 298 0.80 -9.41 -36.84
N GLY A 299 -0.06 -9.87 -35.91
CA GLY A 299 -1.30 -9.22 -35.53
C GLY A 299 -1.12 -7.88 -34.78
N LEU A 300 -0.04 -7.71 -34.01
CA LEU A 300 0.21 -6.47 -33.27
C LEU A 300 0.68 -5.35 -34.22
N ASP A 301 1.54 -5.69 -35.19
CA ASP A 301 2.01 -4.74 -36.20
C ASP A 301 0.84 -4.26 -37.06
N THR A 302 -0.05 -5.17 -37.48
CA THR A 302 -1.28 -4.81 -38.21
C THR A 302 -2.21 -3.88 -37.40
N LEU A 303 -2.39 -4.15 -36.12
CA LEU A 303 -3.18 -3.28 -35.24
C LEU A 303 -2.49 -1.92 -35.04
N SER A 304 -1.17 -1.90 -34.94
CA SER A 304 -0.39 -0.66 -34.82
C SER A 304 -0.53 0.20 -36.08
N ASP A 305 -0.47 -0.40 -37.28
CA ASP A 305 -0.66 0.29 -38.54
C ASP A 305 -2.07 0.89 -38.65
N GLN A 306 -3.12 0.14 -38.23
CA GLN A 306 -4.49 0.65 -38.20
C GLN A 306 -4.67 1.82 -37.22
N VAL A 307 -3.93 1.83 -36.11
CA VAL A 307 -3.94 2.97 -35.16
C VAL A 307 -3.20 4.16 -35.77
N LEU A 308 -2.07 3.96 -36.45
CA LEU A 308 -1.31 5.02 -37.09
C LEU A 308 -2.09 5.68 -38.25
N THR A 309 -2.87 4.91 -39.01
CA THR A 309 -3.72 5.43 -40.08
C THR A 309 -5.03 6.06 -39.57
N GLY A 310 -5.36 5.87 -38.28
CA GLY A 310 -6.60 6.36 -37.70
C GLY A 310 -7.83 5.48 -37.99
N ASP A 311 -7.64 4.31 -38.61
CA ASP A 311 -8.71 3.37 -38.90
C ASP A 311 -9.22 2.64 -37.64
N LEU A 312 -8.41 2.61 -36.59
CA LEU A 312 -8.74 1.99 -35.31
C LEU A 312 -8.27 2.87 -34.15
N SER A 313 -9.08 3.00 -33.09
CA SER A 313 -8.60 3.66 -31.87
C SER A 313 -7.69 2.72 -31.04
N PRO A 314 -6.75 3.26 -30.24
CA PRO A 314 -5.91 2.44 -29.36
C PRO A 314 -6.71 1.51 -28.44
N GLU A 315 -7.88 1.98 -27.93
CA GLU A 315 -8.74 1.19 -27.05
C GLU A 315 -9.40 0.02 -27.80
N ALA A 316 -9.79 0.26 -29.04
CA ALA A 316 -10.38 -0.80 -29.90
C ALA A 316 -9.31 -1.81 -30.33
N ALA A 317 -8.07 -1.36 -30.60
CA ALA A 317 -6.93 -2.24 -30.87
C ALA A 317 -6.60 -3.13 -29.65
N ALA A 318 -6.58 -2.54 -28.46
CA ALA A 318 -6.35 -3.30 -27.22
C ALA A 318 -7.43 -4.37 -26.98
N LYS A 319 -8.70 -4.07 -27.23
CA LYS A 319 -9.81 -5.04 -27.14
C LYS A 319 -9.60 -6.20 -28.13
N LYS A 320 -9.28 -5.92 -29.38
CA LYS A 320 -8.99 -6.96 -30.38
C LYS A 320 -7.79 -7.82 -29.98
N LEU A 321 -6.73 -7.22 -29.42
CA LEU A 321 -5.56 -7.95 -28.93
C LEU A 321 -5.91 -8.93 -27.80
N LEU A 322 -6.87 -8.58 -26.94
CA LEU A 322 -7.33 -9.44 -25.84
C LEU A 322 -8.27 -10.56 -26.29
N GLU A 323 -9.01 -10.38 -27.38
CA GLU A 323 -9.94 -11.37 -27.95
C GLU A 323 -9.19 -12.46 -28.76
N HIS A 324 -8.03 -12.13 -29.33
CA HIS A 324 -7.16 -13.12 -30.01
C HIS A 324 -6.33 -13.90 -28.98
N LYS A 325 -6.73 -15.15 -28.74
CA LYS A 325 -6.02 -16.14 -27.90
C LYS A 325 -4.76 -16.66 -28.55
#